data_05ba363ca75b3e7cc924d5ccdc963573
#
_entry.id   05ba363ca75b3e7cc924d5ccdc963573
#
_cell.length_a   1.000
_cell.length_b   1.000
_cell.length_c   1.000
_cell.angle_alpha   90.00
_cell.angle_beta   90.00
_cell.angle_gamma   90.00
#
_symmetry.space_group_name_H-M   'P 1'
#
loop_
_entity.id
_entity.type
_entity.pdbx_description
1 polymer ?
#
loop_
_entity_poly.entity_id
_entity_poly.type
_entity_poly.pdbx_seq_one_letter_code
_entity_poly.pdbx_strand_id
1 'polypeptide(L)'
;SIPYGGRYRTVDFPLSNMVNSGISEVGVITKSNYGSLLDHLGSGREWDLARKKGGLHLLPPFSQAGGGTYQGRLEALRNIWSFVEHTKAKYVVLANCDVITTIDFSDALAQHQNSEADRDLRKGALQPGQEHKRLHSANR
;
A
#
# COMPACT_ATOMS: atom_id res chain seq x y z
N SER A 1 4.02 9.43 7.23
CA SER A 1 4.20 10.09 5.94
C SER A 1 4.76 11.49 6.13
N ILE A 2 5.61 11.92 5.23
CA ILE A 2 6.33 13.19 5.29
C ILE A 2 5.50 14.24 4.51
N PRO A 3 5.37 15.50 5.00
CA PRO A 3 4.80 16.58 4.22
C PRO A 3 5.59 16.84 2.94
N TYR A 4 4.88 17.11 1.84
CA TYR A 4 5.48 17.38 0.54
C TYR A 4 4.75 18.53 -0.17
N GLY A 5 5.50 19.51 -0.67
CA GLY A 5 4.94 20.62 -1.44
C GLY A 5 3.88 21.47 -0.72
N GLY A 6 3.94 21.56 0.61
CA GLY A 6 3.09 22.39 1.46
C GLY A 6 1.71 21.78 1.75
N ARG A 7 0.98 21.26 0.77
CA ARG A 7 -0.38 20.72 0.94
C ARG A 7 -0.42 19.20 1.00
N TYR A 8 0.47 18.54 0.29
CA TYR A 8 0.48 17.08 0.12
C TYR A 8 1.34 16.38 1.17
N ARG A 9 1.15 15.08 1.27
CA ARG A 9 2.03 14.15 1.98
C ARG A 9 2.46 13.03 1.06
N THR A 10 3.56 12.40 1.36
CA THR A 10 4.09 11.29 0.53
C THR A 10 3.09 10.14 0.36
N VAL A 11 2.16 9.95 1.28
CA VAL A 11 1.09 8.93 1.18
C VAL A 11 0.07 9.22 0.08
N ASP A 12 -0.10 10.48 -0.33
CA ASP A 12 -1.10 10.89 -1.32
C ASP A 12 -0.79 10.30 -2.70
N PHE A 13 0.49 10.13 -3.01
CA PHE A 13 0.94 9.58 -4.30
C PHE A 13 0.55 8.11 -4.48
N PRO A 14 0.90 7.17 -3.57
CA PRO A 14 0.44 5.79 -3.72
C PRO A 14 -1.07 5.65 -3.62
N LEU A 15 -1.77 6.45 -2.81
CA LEU A 15 -3.23 6.44 -2.77
C LEU A 15 -3.84 6.85 -4.11
N SER A 16 -3.34 7.93 -4.72
CA SER A 16 -3.78 8.37 -6.05
C SER A 16 -3.49 7.32 -7.12
N ASN A 17 -2.31 6.70 -7.10
CA ASN A 17 -1.96 5.63 -8.03
C ASN A 17 -2.90 4.42 -7.88
N MET A 18 -3.22 4.01 -6.65
CA MET A 18 -4.14 2.90 -6.39
C MET A 18 -5.53 3.19 -6.93
N VAL A 19 -6.08 4.37 -6.63
CA VAL A 19 -7.42 4.75 -7.07
C VAL A 19 -7.48 4.90 -8.59
N ASN A 20 -6.48 5.53 -9.21
CA ASN A 20 -6.39 5.65 -10.66
C ASN A 20 -6.26 4.29 -11.37
N SER A 21 -5.72 3.29 -10.69
CA SER A 21 -5.66 1.90 -11.17
C SER A 21 -6.93 1.08 -10.84
N GLY A 22 -8.01 1.72 -10.36
CA GLY A 22 -9.28 1.06 -10.07
C GLY A 22 -9.32 0.31 -8.74
N ILE A 23 -8.33 0.47 -7.87
CA ILE A 23 -8.33 -0.14 -6.53
C ILE A 23 -9.27 0.67 -5.64
N SER A 24 -10.32 0.03 -5.15
CA SER A 24 -11.40 0.66 -4.37
C SER A 24 -11.36 0.34 -2.87
N GLU A 25 -10.46 -0.51 -2.44
CA GLU A 25 -10.29 -0.88 -1.03
C GLU A 25 -8.82 -0.79 -0.66
N VAL A 26 -8.48 0.12 0.24
CA VAL A 26 -7.10 0.44 0.59
C VAL A 26 -6.93 0.42 2.11
N GLY A 27 -5.98 -0.38 2.58
CA GLY A 27 -5.54 -0.40 3.98
C GLY A 27 -4.25 0.38 4.17
N VAL A 28 -4.26 1.39 5.01
CA VAL A 28 -3.06 2.15 5.38
C VAL A 28 -2.52 1.65 6.71
N ILE A 29 -1.42 0.90 6.65
CA ILE A 29 -0.73 0.41 7.84
C ILE A 29 0.03 1.57 8.48
N THR A 30 -0.25 1.84 9.73
CA THR A 30 0.37 2.94 10.46
C THR A 30 1.31 2.44 11.55
N LYS A 31 2.23 3.29 11.97
CA LYS A 31 3.01 3.11 13.21
C LYS A 31 2.38 3.93 14.34
N SER A 32 2.98 3.92 15.51
CA SER A 32 2.65 4.85 16.60
C SER A 32 2.68 6.32 16.10
N ASN A 33 1.94 7.21 16.76
CA ASN A 33 1.85 8.65 16.41
C ASN A 33 1.21 8.94 15.05
N TYR A 34 0.16 8.23 14.69
CA TYR A 34 -0.53 8.41 13.41
C TYR A 34 -1.64 9.48 13.43
N GLY A 35 -1.87 10.20 14.53
CA GLY A 35 -2.94 11.21 14.65
C GLY A 35 -2.92 12.23 13.52
N SER A 36 -1.77 12.86 13.25
CA SER A 36 -1.62 13.81 12.16
C SER A 36 -1.81 13.21 10.76
N LEU A 37 -1.58 11.91 10.59
CA LEU A 37 -1.88 11.20 9.36
C LEU A 37 -3.39 10.96 9.24
N LEU A 38 -4.04 10.62 10.34
CA LEU A 38 -5.49 10.44 10.43
C LEU A 38 -6.22 11.74 10.04
N ASP A 39 -5.78 12.88 10.59
CA ASP A 39 -6.35 14.18 10.27
C ASP A 39 -6.19 14.51 8.77
N HIS A 40 -5.05 14.17 8.18
CA HIS A 40 -4.80 14.40 6.76
C HIS A 40 -5.66 13.51 5.85
N LEU A 41 -5.73 12.23 6.15
CA LEU A 41 -6.47 11.26 5.34
C LEU A 41 -8.00 11.41 5.51
N GLY A 42 -8.44 11.85 6.69
CA GLY A 42 -9.85 11.99 7.00
C GLY A 42 -10.63 10.70 6.71
N SER A 43 -11.71 10.83 5.98
CA SER A 43 -12.54 9.70 5.54
C SER A 43 -12.11 9.10 4.19
N GLY A 44 -11.01 9.55 3.59
CA GLY A 44 -10.60 9.14 2.24
C GLY A 44 -11.40 9.78 1.11
N ARG A 45 -12.19 10.82 1.41
CA ARG A 45 -13.08 11.49 0.44
C ARG A 45 -12.31 12.13 -0.72
N GLU A 46 -11.12 12.63 -0.46
CA GLU A 46 -10.25 13.25 -1.46
C GLU A 46 -9.87 12.27 -2.60
N TRP A 47 -9.87 10.96 -2.30
CA TRP A 47 -9.57 9.87 -3.25
C TRP A 47 -10.81 9.05 -3.62
N ASP A 48 -12.03 9.53 -3.35
CA ASP A 48 -13.27 8.77 -3.56
C ASP A 48 -13.27 7.39 -2.84
N LEU A 49 -12.58 7.31 -1.70
CA LEU A 49 -12.51 6.11 -0.86
C LEU A 49 -13.46 6.16 0.35
N ALA A 50 -14.35 7.16 0.43
CA ALA A 50 -15.40 7.24 1.44
C ALA A 50 -16.64 6.44 1.00
N ARG A 51 -16.50 5.12 0.83
CA ARG A 51 -17.54 4.24 0.26
C ARG A 51 -18.12 3.31 1.32
N LYS A 52 -19.37 2.84 1.10
CA LYS A 52 -20.01 1.84 1.98
C LYS A 52 -19.38 0.44 1.86
N LYS A 53 -18.83 0.10 0.70
CA LYS A 53 -18.12 -1.16 0.44
C LYS A 53 -16.73 -0.83 -0.09
N GLY A 54 -15.70 -1.42 0.49
CA GLY A 54 -14.32 -1.03 0.26
C GLY A 54 -14.01 0.28 1.00
N GLY A 55 -13.17 1.11 0.41
CA GLY A 55 -12.82 2.42 0.96
C GLY A 55 -11.44 2.44 1.63
N LEU A 56 -11.20 3.50 2.40
CA LEU A 56 -9.96 3.70 3.13
C LEU A 56 -10.07 3.16 4.56
N HIS A 57 -9.19 2.25 4.89
CA HIS A 57 -9.08 1.66 6.23
C HIS A 57 -7.75 2.03 6.86
N LEU A 58 -7.80 2.61 8.05
CA LEU A 58 -6.59 2.82 8.85
C LEU A 58 -6.37 1.58 9.71
N LEU A 59 -5.17 1.03 9.59
CA LEU A 59 -4.75 -0.20 10.27
C LEU A 59 -3.65 0.14 11.27
N PRO A 60 -4.02 0.59 12.49
CA PRO A 60 -3.06 0.90 13.53
C PRO A 60 -2.36 -0.37 14.03
N PRO A 61 -1.16 -0.25 14.61
CA PRO A 61 -0.51 -1.39 15.23
C PRO A 61 -1.38 -1.89 16.39
N PHE A 62 -1.77 -3.16 16.34
CA PHE A 62 -2.33 -3.80 17.52
C PHE A 62 -1.20 -3.90 18.53
N SER A 63 -1.35 -3.21 19.66
CA SER A 63 -0.45 -3.37 20.80
C SER A 63 -0.64 -4.77 21.37
N GLN A 64 0.15 -5.72 20.91
CA GLN A 64 0.38 -6.92 21.72
C GLN A 64 1.05 -6.46 23.01
N ALA A 65 0.72 -7.14 24.12
CA ALA A 65 1.21 -6.85 25.45
C ALA A 65 2.75 -6.92 25.56
N GLY A 66 3.43 -5.95 24.99
CA GLY A 66 4.88 -5.87 24.82
C GLY A 66 5.34 -4.56 24.21
N GLY A 67 4.42 -3.66 23.83
CA GLY A 67 4.75 -2.27 23.44
C GLY A 67 5.66 -2.10 22.22
N GLY A 68 5.82 -3.11 21.37
CA GLY A 68 6.74 -3.07 20.25
C GLY A 68 6.13 -2.47 18.98
N THR A 69 6.84 -1.53 18.38
CA THR A 69 6.63 -1.11 17.00
C THR A 69 7.00 -2.27 16.07
N TYR A 70 6.26 -2.49 14.99
CA TYR A 70 6.61 -3.51 13.99
C TYR A 70 8.09 -3.48 13.61
N GLN A 71 8.79 -4.60 13.77
CA GLN A 71 10.20 -4.71 13.42
C GLN A 71 10.42 -4.93 11.91
N GLY A 72 9.33 -5.13 11.14
CA GLY A 72 9.41 -5.31 9.69
C GLY A 72 8.06 -5.34 8.99
N ARG A 73 8.11 -5.35 7.65
CA ARG A 73 6.90 -5.37 6.81
C ARG A 73 6.10 -6.65 6.94
N LEU A 74 6.77 -7.79 7.11
CA LEU A 74 6.10 -9.09 7.27
C LEU A 74 5.31 -9.17 8.57
N GLU A 75 5.85 -8.62 9.64
CA GLU A 75 5.14 -8.54 10.91
C GLU A 75 3.91 -7.64 10.81
N ALA A 76 4.04 -6.48 10.16
CA ALA A 76 2.92 -5.60 9.90
C ALA A 76 1.82 -6.30 9.09
N LEU A 77 2.19 -7.03 8.03
CA LEU A 77 1.25 -7.81 7.22
C LEU A 77 0.56 -8.92 8.02
N ARG A 78 1.30 -9.64 8.85
CA ARG A 78 0.73 -10.69 9.70
C ARG A 78 -0.33 -10.14 10.63
N ASN A 79 -0.10 -8.95 11.18
CA ASN A 79 -1.04 -8.32 12.11
C ASN A 79 -2.31 -7.79 11.42
N ILE A 80 -2.24 -7.49 10.12
CA ILE A 80 -3.42 -7.06 9.35
C ILE A 80 -4.02 -8.20 8.51
N TRP A 81 -3.55 -9.43 8.68
CA TRP A 81 -3.98 -10.57 7.87
C TRP A 81 -5.50 -10.77 7.92
N SER A 82 -6.12 -10.59 9.08
CA SER A 82 -7.56 -10.64 9.23
C SER A 82 -8.30 -9.62 8.35
N PHE A 83 -7.75 -8.43 8.18
CA PHE A 83 -8.28 -7.43 7.24
C PHE A 83 -8.23 -7.97 5.81
N VAL A 84 -7.07 -8.49 5.39
CA VAL A 84 -6.89 -9.05 4.04
C VAL A 84 -7.88 -10.20 3.77
N GLU A 85 -8.07 -11.09 4.72
CA GLU A 85 -9.06 -12.18 4.60
C GLU A 85 -10.50 -11.69 4.46
N HIS A 86 -10.87 -10.63 5.19
CA HIS A 86 -12.22 -10.06 5.12
C HIS A 86 -12.53 -9.40 3.77
N THR A 87 -11.52 -8.85 3.09
CA THR A 87 -11.71 -8.23 1.77
C THR A 87 -12.07 -9.23 0.69
N LYS A 88 -11.75 -10.52 0.89
CA LYS A 88 -11.90 -11.60 -0.12
C LYS A 88 -11.24 -11.25 -1.46
N ALA A 89 -10.28 -10.35 -1.44
CA ALA A 89 -9.56 -9.93 -2.63
C ALA A 89 -8.68 -11.07 -3.14
N LYS A 90 -8.72 -11.31 -4.44
CA LYS A 90 -7.87 -12.33 -5.09
C LYS A 90 -6.40 -11.88 -5.16
N TYR A 91 -6.18 -10.59 -5.25
CA TYR A 91 -4.85 -9.97 -5.37
C TYR A 91 -4.71 -8.84 -4.38
N VAL A 92 -3.50 -8.67 -3.86
CA VAL A 92 -3.16 -7.59 -2.92
C VAL A 92 -1.93 -6.85 -3.46
N VAL A 93 -2.04 -5.52 -3.54
CA VAL A 93 -0.94 -4.64 -3.90
C VAL A 93 -0.34 -4.06 -2.62
N LEU A 94 0.96 -4.18 -2.47
CA LEU A 94 1.71 -3.59 -1.37
C LEU A 94 2.59 -2.46 -1.89
N ALA A 95 2.33 -1.25 -1.43
CA ALA A 95 3.09 -0.07 -1.80
C ALA A 95 3.67 0.63 -0.55
N ASN A 96 4.84 1.24 -0.73
CA ASN A 96 5.42 2.12 0.29
C ASN A 96 4.89 3.54 0.11
N CYS A 97 4.83 4.30 1.23
CA CYS A 97 4.48 5.71 1.19
C CYS A 97 5.71 6.65 1.19
N ASP A 98 6.90 6.15 1.00
CA ASP A 98 8.16 6.90 1.00
C ASP A 98 8.71 7.17 -0.41
N VAL A 99 8.02 6.66 -1.43
CA VAL A 99 8.42 6.81 -2.83
C VAL A 99 7.37 7.63 -3.59
N ILE A 100 7.81 8.71 -4.19
CA ILE A 100 6.98 9.54 -5.07
C ILE A 100 7.19 9.05 -6.50
N THR A 101 6.15 8.45 -7.05
CA THR A 101 6.18 7.91 -8.41
C THR A 101 4.77 7.83 -8.97
N THR A 102 4.66 7.82 -10.30
CA THR A 102 3.40 7.52 -11.00
C THR A 102 3.47 6.07 -11.48
N ILE A 103 2.56 5.24 -10.99
CA ILE A 103 2.48 3.82 -11.34
C ILE A 103 1.03 3.49 -11.67
N ASP A 104 0.84 2.78 -12.78
CA ASP A 104 -0.41 2.06 -13.05
C ASP A 104 -0.27 0.62 -12.52
N PHE A 105 -1.05 0.30 -11.51
CA PHE A 105 -1.07 -1.04 -10.93
C PHE A 105 -1.82 -2.06 -11.80
N SER A 106 -2.61 -1.61 -12.79
CA SER A 106 -3.30 -2.50 -13.73
C SER A 106 -2.30 -3.27 -14.57
N ASP A 107 -1.23 -2.60 -15.04
CA ASP A 107 -0.14 -3.25 -15.78
C ASP A 107 0.61 -4.27 -14.92
N ALA A 108 0.82 -3.93 -13.65
CA ALA A 108 1.45 -4.83 -12.71
C ALA A 108 0.60 -6.09 -12.46
N LEU A 109 -0.72 -5.92 -12.34
CA LEU A 109 -1.66 -7.02 -12.18
C LEU A 109 -1.70 -7.90 -13.42
N ALA A 110 -1.76 -7.32 -14.63
CA ALA A 110 -1.75 -8.08 -15.88
C ALA A 110 -0.47 -8.93 -16.03
N GLN A 111 0.68 -8.37 -15.67
CA GLN A 111 1.93 -9.13 -15.67
C GLN A 111 1.94 -10.26 -14.64
N HIS A 112 1.42 -9.98 -13.44
CA HIS A 112 1.32 -10.99 -12.39
C HIS A 112 0.42 -12.16 -12.82
N GLN A 113 -0.71 -11.88 -13.45
CA GLN A 113 -1.62 -12.91 -13.96
C GLN A 113 -1.00 -13.76 -15.07
N ASN A 114 -0.11 -13.19 -15.88
CA ASN A 114 0.59 -13.88 -16.95
C ASN A 114 1.87 -14.59 -16.47
N SER A 115 2.34 -14.30 -15.28
CA SER A 115 3.46 -14.97 -14.63
C SER A 115 2.90 -16.02 -13.68
N GLU A 116 3.47 -17.20 -13.65
CA GLU A 116 3.12 -18.23 -12.65
C GLU A 116 3.73 -17.93 -11.27
N ALA A 117 4.03 -16.67 -10.98
CA ALA A 117 4.69 -16.26 -9.76
C ALA A 117 3.69 -15.96 -8.66
N ASP A 118 3.95 -16.45 -7.45
CA ASP A 118 3.14 -16.12 -6.26
C ASP A 118 3.23 -14.65 -5.87
N ARG A 119 4.31 -13.98 -6.28
CA ARG A 119 4.61 -12.61 -5.90
C ARG A 119 5.47 -11.90 -6.94
N ASP A 120 5.04 -10.71 -7.35
CA ASP A 120 5.84 -9.80 -8.17
C ASP A 120 6.32 -8.60 -7.35
N LEU A 121 7.61 -8.27 -7.50
CA LEU A 121 8.22 -7.10 -6.89
C LEU A 121 8.47 -6.03 -7.96
N ARG A 122 7.80 -4.90 -7.85
CA ARG A 122 8.12 -3.71 -8.64
C ARG A 122 8.94 -2.74 -7.79
N LYS A 123 10.13 -2.40 -8.28
CA LYS A 123 10.85 -1.23 -7.78
C LYS A 123 10.30 -0.03 -8.53
N GLY A 124 9.93 1.03 -7.82
CA GLY A 124 9.47 2.28 -8.43
C GLY A 124 10.44 2.73 -9.51
N ALA A 125 9.89 3.14 -10.65
CA ALA A 125 10.66 3.61 -11.79
C ALA A 125 11.49 4.82 -11.39
N LEU A 126 12.75 4.59 -11.15
CA LEU A 126 13.75 5.62 -11.01
C LEU A 126 14.46 5.72 -12.36
N GLN A 127 14.15 6.77 -13.09
CA GLN A 127 14.80 7.28 -14.28
C GLN A 127 14.56 6.51 -15.60
N PRO A 128 14.41 7.22 -16.71
CA PRO A 128 14.36 6.63 -18.05
C PRO A 128 15.73 6.00 -18.34
N GLY A 129 15.75 4.67 -18.52
CA GLY A 129 16.94 3.94 -18.95
C GLY A 129 17.38 2.77 -18.08
N GLN A 130 16.69 2.44 -16.98
CA GLN A 130 17.04 1.24 -16.21
C GLN A 130 16.07 0.09 -16.49
N GLU A 131 16.60 -0.99 -17.02
CA GLU A 131 15.90 -2.25 -17.27
C GLU A 131 15.27 -2.82 -15.98
N HIS A 132 14.03 -3.24 -16.10
CA HIS A 132 13.30 -3.93 -15.05
C HIS A 132 13.93 -5.30 -14.76
N LYS A 133 14.74 -5.41 -13.72
CA LYS A 133 15.18 -6.73 -13.22
C LYS A 133 14.02 -7.37 -12.45
N ARG A 134 13.41 -8.38 -13.05
CA ARG A 134 12.55 -9.32 -12.33
C ARG A 134 13.40 -10.05 -11.29
N LEU A 135 13.07 -9.88 -10.04
CA LEU A 135 13.62 -10.70 -8.97
C LEU A 135 12.67 -11.88 -8.76
N HIS A 136 12.91 -12.96 -9.47
CA HIS A 136 12.34 -14.24 -9.09
C HIS A 136 13.01 -14.68 -7.79
N SER A 137 12.28 -14.64 -6.67
CA SER A 137 12.73 -15.37 -5.50
C SER A 137 12.30 -16.82 -5.68
N ALA A 138 13.19 -17.65 -6.22
CA ALA A 138 13.03 -19.09 -6.10
C ALA A 138 12.98 -19.45 -4.61
N ASN A 139 11.86 -20.04 -4.21
CA ASN A 139 11.76 -20.72 -2.93
C ASN A 139 12.67 -21.95 -2.98
N ARG A 140 13.61 -22.02 -2.08
CA ARG A 140 14.16 -23.27 -1.55
C ARG A 140 14.01 -23.25 -0.06
#